data_adbdd9cdf3c3c8e580a28dbfb75721a9
#
_entry.id   adbdd9cdf3c3c8e580a28dbfb75721a9
#
_cell.length_a   1.000
_cell.length_b   1.000
_cell.length_c   1.000
_cell.angle_alpha   90.00
_cell.angle_beta   90.00
_cell.angle_gamma   90.00
#
_symmetry.space_group_name_H-M   'P 1'
#
loop_
_entity.id
_entity.type
_entity.pdbx_description
1 polymer ?
#
loop_
_entity_poly.entity_id
_entity_poly.type
_entity_poly.pdbx_seq_one_letter_code
_entity_poly.pdbx_strand_id
1 'polypeptide(L)'
;MSEDNQIQLFQGQQVRYVWDEEKEQYFFSVVDVIQVLTDSNIPRRYWSDLKRKLQAEGSEVYENIVQLKLPAPDGKMRLTDVATTEQLFRLIQSVPSKKAEPFKLWLAEVGRQRLEQLQDPEQSIEQAIRDYRRLGYSEAWINQRIKTIEIRKGLTDEWKRGGMKEDSDYAILTDIISKAWSGMTTREYKQHKGLRKENLRDNMTNVELMLNGLAEAAATELSQRENPKGFTENAQVAQRGGHVAHVAREQLEHELGGTVISSKRAINFTSPPDELPLNDAEE
;
A
#
# COMPACT_ATOMS: atom_id res chain seq x y z
N MET A 1 20.25 -15.80 0.79
CA MET A 1 19.56 -15.20 -0.38
C MET A 1 18.10 -15.44 -0.14
N SER A 2 17.41 -14.38 0.16
CA SER A 2 16.09 -14.37 0.81
C SER A 2 14.99 -14.86 -0.13
N GLU A 3 14.05 -15.61 0.44
CA GLU A 3 12.78 -16.10 -0.13
C GLU A 3 11.85 -14.96 -0.63
N ASP A 4 12.31 -13.72 -0.59
CA ASP A 4 11.57 -12.48 -0.90
C ASP A 4 11.27 -12.22 -2.39
N ASN A 5 11.61 -13.15 -3.29
CA ASN A 5 11.47 -12.93 -4.74
C ASN A 5 10.31 -13.71 -5.42
N GLN A 6 9.34 -14.20 -4.64
CA GLN A 6 8.22 -14.95 -5.21
C GLN A 6 6.89 -14.51 -4.59
N ILE A 7 5.97 -13.97 -5.39
CA ILE A 7 4.57 -13.78 -5.01
C ILE A 7 3.76 -14.92 -5.63
N GLN A 8 2.94 -15.59 -4.82
CA GLN A 8 1.87 -16.44 -5.33
C GLN A 8 0.78 -15.53 -5.92
N LEU A 9 0.83 -15.35 -7.22
CA LEU A 9 -0.27 -14.80 -8.01
C LEU A 9 -0.80 -15.97 -8.84
N PHE A 10 -2.10 -16.29 -8.75
CA PHE A 10 -2.75 -17.32 -9.57
C PHE A 10 -2.53 -18.78 -9.16
N GLN A 11 -3.46 -19.35 -8.41
CA GLN A 11 -3.60 -20.80 -8.20
C GLN A 11 -2.32 -21.52 -7.74
N GLY A 12 -1.52 -20.92 -6.87
CA GLY A 12 -0.32 -21.54 -6.33
C GLY A 12 0.88 -21.59 -7.30
N GLN A 13 0.81 -20.95 -8.46
CA GLN A 13 1.97 -20.86 -9.37
C GLN A 13 2.82 -19.62 -9.05
N GLN A 14 4.14 -19.80 -9.05
CA GLN A 14 5.10 -18.77 -8.68
C GLN A 14 5.40 -17.83 -9.83
N VAL A 15 5.20 -16.53 -9.62
CA VAL A 15 5.60 -15.46 -10.53
C VAL A 15 6.74 -14.69 -9.90
N ARG A 16 7.89 -14.61 -10.58
CA ARG A 16 9.04 -13.83 -10.10
C ARG A 16 8.73 -12.35 -10.17
N TYR A 17 9.21 -11.61 -9.19
CA TYR A 17 9.05 -10.16 -9.12
C TYR A 17 10.27 -9.50 -8.49
N VAL A 18 10.37 -8.18 -8.64
CA VAL A 18 11.36 -7.34 -7.96
C VAL A 18 10.67 -6.07 -7.45
N TRP A 19 11.08 -5.63 -6.28
CA TRP A 19 10.68 -4.35 -5.72
C TRP A 19 11.66 -3.26 -6.16
N ASP A 20 11.16 -2.15 -6.69
CA ASP A 20 11.93 -0.95 -7.02
C ASP A 20 11.73 0.07 -5.89
N GLU A 21 12.78 0.33 -5.12
CA GLU A 21 12.73 1.24 -3.97
C GLU A 21 12.56 2.71 -4.35
N GLU A 22 13.07 3.12 -5.52
CA GLU A 22 12.96 4.50 -5.99
C GLU A 22 11.54 4.83 -6.45
N LYS A 23 10.91 3.86 -7.15
CA LYS A 23 9.55 4.01 -7.69
C LYS A 23 8.47 3.51 -6.75
N GLU A 24 8.85 2.91 -5.62
CA GLU A 24 7.94 2.28 -4.65
C GLU A 24 6.90 1.35 -5.32
N GLN A 25 7.35 0.50 -6.29
CA GLN A 25 6.47 -0.39 -7.04
C GLN A 25 7.09 -1.75 -7.31
N TYR A 26 6.22 -2.74 -7.50
CA TYR A 26 6.62 -4.07 -7.94
C TYR A 26 6.70 -4.17 -9.46
N PHE A 27 7.71 -4.90 -9.94
CA PHE A 27 7.85 -5.33 -11.32
C PHE A 27 7.77 -6.86 -11.38
N PHE A 28 6.89 -7.38 -12.19
CA PHE A 28 6.60 -8.80 -12.34
C PHE A 28 7.13 -9.35 -13.66
N SER A 29 7.64 -10.58 -13.64
CA SER A 29 8.09 -11.26 -14.87
C SER A 29 6.92 -11.54 -15.82
N VAL A 30 6.91 -10.88 -16.97
CA VAL A 30 5.87 -11.06 -18.00
C VAL A 30 5.81 -12.51 -18.49
N VAL A 31 6.97 -13.15 -18.65
CA VAL A 31 7.05 -14.53 -19.14
C VAL A 31 6.42 -15.51 -18.15
N ASP A 32 6.60 -15.28 -16.83
CA ASP A 32 6.02 -16.15 -15.80
C ASP A 32 4.50 -15.99 -15.76
N VAL A 33 4.01 -14.74 -15.84
CA VAL A 33 2.56 -14.46 -15.93
C VAL A 33 1.93 -15.12 -17.16
N ILE A 34 2.57 -15.02 -18.31
CA ILE A 34 2.09 -15.69 -19.53
C ILE A 34 2.09 -17.21 -19.36
N GLN A 35 3.09 -17.79 -18.73
CA GLN A 35 3.13 -19.21 -18.45
C GLN A 35 1.92 -19.65 -17.62
N VAL A 36 1.60 -18.92 -16.57
CA VAL A 36 0.44 -19.16 -15.70
C VAL A 36 -0.87 -19.07 -16.48
N LEU A 37 -1.02 -18.03 -17.29
CA LEU A 37 -2.28 -17.73 -18.00
C LEU A 37 -2.51 -18.59 -19.23
N THR A 38 -1.49 -19.26 -19.78
CA THR A 38 -1.62 -19.95 -21.08
C THR A 38 -1.22 -21.41 -21.06
N ASP A 39 -0.60 -21.92 -19.98
CA ASP A 39 0.05 -23.25 -19.92
C ASP A 39 1.02 -23.49 -21.09
N SER A 40 1.56 -22.45 -21.66
CA SER A 40 2.47 -22.56 -22.78
C SER A 40 3.78 -23.24 -22.36
N ASN A 41 4.16 -24.28 -23.06
CA ASN A 41 5.46 -24.94 -22.88
C ASN A 41 6.63 -24.02 -23.34
N ILE A 42 6.34 -22.96 -24.08
CA ILE A 42 7.33 -22.02 -24.61
C ILE A 42 6.83 -20.58 -24.36
N PRO A 43 6.71 -20.13 -23.08
CA PRO A 43 6.09 -18.85 -22.74
C PRO A 43 6.86 -17.65 -23.32
N ARG A 44 8.19 -17.74 -23.52
CA ARG A 44 8.98 -16.69 -24.16
C ARG A 44 8.60 -16.48 -25.63
N ARG A 45 8.35 -17.56 -26.36
CA ARG A 45 7.90 -17.46 -27.77
C ARG A 45 6.49 -16.88 -27.82
N TYR A 46 5.59 -17.36 -26.96
CA TYR A 46 4.26 -16.81 -26.86
C TYR A 46 4.27 -15.30 -26.59
N TRP A 47 5.11 -14.85 -25.65
CA TRP A 47 5.30 -13.43 -25.38
C TRP A 47 5.79 -12.65 -26.62
N SER A 48 6.78 -13.16 -27.32
CA SER A 48 7.30 -12.52 -28.55
C SER A 48 6.24 -12.40 -29.63
N ASP A 49 5.39 -13.41 -29.79
CA ASP A 49 4.31 -13.41 -30.77
C ASP A 49 3.18 -12.45 -30.36
N LEU A 50 2.80 -12.44 -29.08
CA LEU A 50 1.82 -11.50 -28.52
C LEU A 50 2.30 -10.05 -28.65
N LYS A 51 3.59 -9.78 -28.36
CA LYS A 51 4.19 -8.46 -28.49
C LYS A 51 4.08 -7.94 -29.93
N ARG A 52 4.42 -8.78 -30.93
CA ARG A 52 4.28 -8.43 -32.35
C ARG A 52 2.83 -8.15 -32.76
N LYS A 53 1.88 -8.93 -32.23
CA LYS A 53 0.46 -8.72 -32.46
C LYS A 53 0.00 -7.37 -31.90
N LEU A 54 0.33 -7.07 -30.64
CA LEU A 54 0.02 -5.80 -29.99
C LEU A 54 0.62 -4.61 -30.74
N GLN A 55 1.84 -4.74 -31.25
CA GLN A 55 2.48 -3.73 -32.09
C GLN A 55 1.70 -3.49 -33.40
N ALA A 56 1.30 -4.57 -34.07
CA ALA A 56 0.53 -4.47 -35.31
C ALA A 56 -0.86 -3.83 -35.10
N GLU A 57 -1.44 -4.00 -33.91
CA GLU A 57 -2.73 -3.41 -33.52
C GLU A 57 -2.60 -1.96 -33.00
N GLY A 58 -1.39 -1.39 -32.98
CA GLY A 58 -1.13 -0.03 -32.46
C GLY A 58 -1.31 0.09 -30.94
N SER A 59 -1.23 -1.02 -30.21
CA SER A 59 -1.36 -1.02 -28.75
C SER A 59 -0.07 -0.56 -28.10
N GLU A 60 -0.13 0.43 -27.20
CA GLU A 60 1.02 0.94 -26.45
C GLU A 60 1.35 0.10 -25.18
N VAL A 61 0.63 -0.99 -24.94
CA VAL A 61 0.76 -1.81 -23.71
C VAL A 61 2.19 -2.32 -23.48
N TYR A 62 2.94 -2.54 -24.57
CA TYR A 62 4.30 -3.08 -24.50
C TYR A 62 5.39 -2.01 -24.41
N GLU A 63 5.11 -0.74 -24.71
CA GLU A 63 6.13 0.32 -24.87
C GLU A 63 6.87 0.63 -23.57
N ASN A 64 6.17 0.50 -22.44
CA ASN A 64 6.72 0.78 -21.11
C ASN A 64 7.21 -0.48 -20.37
N ILE A 65 7.30 -1.63 -21.04
CA ILE A 65 7.87 -2.86 -20.48
C ILE A 65 9.39 -2.73 -20.47
N VAL A 66 9.97 -2.84 -19.28
CA VAL A 66 11.41 -2.73 -19.06
C VAL A 66 12.06 -4.10 -18.88
N GLN A 67 13.39 -4.17 -19.02
CA GLN A 67 14.14 -5.39 -18.76
C GLN A 67 14.95 -5.28 -17.48
N LEU A 68 14.71 -6.21 -16.55
CA LEU A 68 15.47 -6.33 -15.32
C LEU A 68 16.12 -7.71 -15.21
N LYS A 69 17.23 -7.78 -14.46
CA LYS A 69 17.88 -9.05 -14.16
C LYS A 69 17.11 -9.77 -13.08
N LEU A 70 16.51 -10.91 -13.41
CA LEU A 70 15.86 -11.81 -12.47
C LEU A 70 16.60 -13.16 -12.36
N PRO A 71 16.54 -13.84 -11.21
CA PRO A 71 17.11 -15.17 -11.06
C PRO A 71 16.36 -16.16 -11.96
N ALA A 72 17.11 -16.96 -12.71
CA ALA A 72 16.57 -18.04 -13.52
C ALA A 72 16.61 -19.36 -12.73
N PRO A 73 15.88 -20.43 -13.14
CA PRO A 73 15.88 -21.71 -12.44
C PRO A 73 17.26 -22.37 -12.28
N ASP A 74 18.21 -22.02 -13.16
CA ASP A 74 19.61 -22.44 -13.11
C ASP A 74 20.50 -21.60 -12.16
N GLY A 75 19.88 -20.68 -11.38
CA GLY A 75 20.57 -19.78 -10.45
C GLY A 75 21.27 -18.58 -11.10
N LYS A 76 21.26 -18.47 -12.44
CA LYS A 76 21.90 -17.33 -13.13
C LYS A 76 20.94 -16.14 -13.26
N MET A 77 21.48 -14.94 -13.12
CA MET A 77 20.74 -13.70 -13.38
C MET A 77 20.57 -13.48 -14.88
N ARG A 78 19.33 -13.36 -15.36
CA ARG A 78 19.00 -13.14 -16.77
C ARG A 78 18.11 -11.95 -16.96
N LEU A 79 18.36 -11.17 -18.03
CA LEU A 79 17.45 -10.11 -18.45
C LEU A 79 16.09 -10.72 -18.80
N THR A 80 15.06 -10.17 -18.17
CA THR A 80 13.68 -10.62 -18.27
C THR A 80 12.78 -9.41 -18.44
N ASP A 81 11.86 -9.47 -19.38
CA ASP A 81 10.83 -8.44 -19.54
C ASP A 81 9.95 -8.44 -18.31
N VAL A 82 9.81 -7.27 -17.68
CA VAL A 82 9.01 -7.08 -16.48
C VAL A 82 8.01 -5.95 -16.66
N ALA A 83 6.89 -6.06 -16.00
CA ALA A 83 5.78 -5.11 -16.09
C ALA A 83 5.31 -4.71 -14.70
N THR A 84 4.81 -3.48 -14.55
CA THR A 84 4.10 -3.02 -13.35
C THR A 84 2.75 -3.73 -13.22
N THR A 85 2.09 -3.60 -12.07
CA THR A 85 0.74 -4.15 -11.86
C THR A 85 -0.26 -3.64 -12.92
N GLU A 86 -0.22 -2.34 -13.22
CA GLU A 86 -1.11 -1.74 -14.24
C GLU A 86 -0.87 -2.32 -15.63
N GLN A 87 0.41 -2.40 -16.03
CA GLN A 87 0.78 -2.97 -17.32
C GLN A 87 0.40 -4.44 -17.44
N LEU A 88 0.54 -5.21 -16.33
CA LEU A 88 0.10 -6.61 -16.29
C LEU A 88 -1.40 -6.73 -16.49
N PHE A 89 -2.21 -5.90 -15.83
CA PHE A 89 -3.66 -5.94 -16.00
C PHE A 89 -4.09 -5.67 -17.44
N ARG A 90 -3.47 -4.69 -18.09
CA ARG A 90 -3.69 -4.43 -19.52
C ARG A 90 -3.25 -5.61 -20.39
N LEU A 91 -2.08 -6.18 -20.09
CA LEU A 91 -1.53 -7.32 -20.85
C LEU A 91 -2.44 -8.55 -20.74
N ILE A 92 -2.93 -8.87 -19.53
CA ILE A 92 -3.82 -10.01 -19.27
C ILE A 92 -5.11 -9.92 -20.07
N GLN A 93 -5.67 -8.71 -20.23
CA GLN A 93 -6.85 -8.50 -21.06
C GLN A 93 -6.60 -8.86 -22.53
N SER A 94 -5.35 -8.70 -22.99
CA SER A 94 -4.95 -9.00 -24.36
C SER A 94 -4.59 -10.47 -24.61
N VAL A 95 -4.48 -11.30 -23.55
CA VAL A 95 -4.14 -12.74 -23.68
C VAL A 95 -5.39 -13.52 -24.10
N PRO A 96 -5.45 -14.13 -25.30
CA PRO A 96 -6.58 -14.93 -25.76
C PRO A 96 -6.51 -16.36 -25.20
N SER A 97 -6.65 -16.51 -23.87
CA SER A 97 -6.60 -17.82 -23.21
C SER A 97 -7.81 -18.01 -22.29
N LYS A 98 -8.37 -19.24 -22.29
CA LYS A 98 -9.40 -19.64 -21.35
C LYS A 98 -8.96 -19.51 -19.89
N LYS A 99 -7.68 -19.71 -19.60
CA LYS A 99 -7.13 -19.54 -18.25
C LYS A 99 -7.01 -18.09 -17.80
N ALA A 100 -6.97 -17.15 -18.74
CA ALA A 100 -7.01 -15.73 -18.42
C ALA A 100 -8.44 -15.25 -18.10
N GLU A 101 -9.46 -16.00 -18.48
CA GLU A 101 -10.88 -15.60 -18.36
C GLU A 101 -11.31 -15.34 -16.91
N PRO A 102 -11.03 -16.19 -15.92
CA PRO A 102 -11.39 -15.92 -14.53
C PRO A 102 -10.80 -14.60 -14.04
N PHE A 103 -9.58 -14.29 -14.46
CA PHE A 103 -8.94 -13.04 -14.08
C PHE A 103 -9.57 -11.81 -14.76
N LYS A 104 -9.98 -11.93 -16.02
CA LYS A 104 -10.71 -10.87 -16.73
C LYS A 104 -12.06 -10.59 -16.09
N LEU A 105 -12.76 -11.64 -15.66
CA LEU A 105 -14.03 -11.54 -14.92
C LEU A 105 -13.82 -10.86 -13.57
N TRP A 106 -12.77 -11.24 -12.84
CA TRP A 106 -12.42 -10.57 -11.58
C TRP A 106 -12.11 -9.08 -11.79
N LEU A 107 -11.34 -8.69 -12.82
CA LEU A 107 -11.10 -7.28 -13.14
C LEU A 107 -12.39 -6.52 -13.45
N ALA A 108 -13.31 -7.14 -14.19
CA ALA A 108 -14.61 -6.56 -14.49
C ALA A 108 -15.44 -6.35 -13.22
N GLU A 109 -15.42 -7.33 -12.31
CA GLU A 109 -16.11 -7.25 -11.01
C GLU A 109 -15.51 -6.15 -10.12
N VAL A 110 -14.17 -6.06 -10.01
CA VAL A 110 -13.50 -4.98 -9.29
C VAL A 110 -13.87 -3.61 -9.86
N GLY A 111 -13.93 -3.49 -11.20
CA GLY A 111 -14.36 -2.27 -11.86
C GLY A 111 -15.82 -1.91 -11.53
N ARG A 112 -16.73 -2.88 -11.58
CA ARG A 112 -18.15 -2.71 -11.21
C ARG A 112 -18.27 -2.25 -9.74
N GLN A 113 -17.65 -2.94 -8.82
CA GLN A 113 -17.66 -2.60 -7.39
C GLN A 113 -17.15 -1.17 -7.16
N ARG A 114 -16.10 -0.77 -7.87
CA ARG A 114 -15.57 0.60 -7.76
C ARG A 114 -16.58 1.64 -8.23
N LEU A 115 -17.30 1.39 -9.31
CA LEU A 115 -18.35 2.29 -9.79
C LEU A 115 -19.51 2.40 -8.79
N GLU A 116 -19.92 1.31 -8.16
CA GLU A 116 -20.93 1.29 -7.11
C GLU A 116 -20.50 2.07 -5.87
N GLN A 117 -19.25 1.89 -5.43
CA GLN A 117 -18.67 2.65 -4.32
C GLN A 117 -18.57 4.16 -4.60
N LEU A 118 -18.47 4.59 -5.85
CA LEU A 118 -18.53 6.00 -6.21
C LEU A 118 -19.96 6.58 -6.08
N GLN A 119 -20.98 5.76 -6.28
CA GLN A 119 -22.38 6.15 -6.10
C GLN A 119 -22.81 6.08 -4.63
N ASP A 120 -22.26 5.12 -3.88
CA ASP A 120 -22.53 4.91 -2.46
C ASP A 120 -21.18 4.77 -1.69
N PRO A 121 -20.63 5.88 -1.19
CA PRO A 121 -19.33 5.88 -0.50
C PRO A 121 -19.30 5.05 0.80
N GLU A 122 -20.45 4.76 1.42
CA GLU A 122 -20.55 3.95 2.63
C GLU A 122 -20.03 2.52 2.36
N GLN A 123 -20.28 1.98 1.17
CA GLN A 123 -19.75 0.68 0.75
C GLN A 123 -18.23 0.61 0.78
N SER A 124 -17.52 1.72 0.52
CA SER A 124 -16.06 1.76 0.61
C SER A 124 -15.58 1.61 2.06
N ILE A 125 -16.31 2.18 3.02
CA ILE A 125 -16.01 2.07 4.45
C ILE A 125 -16.26 0.64 4.92
N GLU A 126 -17.41 0.07 4.56
CA GLU A 126 -17.73 -1.32 4.87
C GLU A 126 -16.74 -2.30 4.26
N GLN A 127 -16.32 -2.06 3.00
CA GLN A 127 -15.30 -2.88 2.36
C GLN A 127 -13.96 -2.81 3.11
N ALA A 128 -13.52 -1.62 3.52
CA ALA A 128 -12.31 -1.47 4.32
C ALA A 128 -12.39 -2.24 5.65
N ILE A 129 -13.55 -2.21 6.32
CA ILE A 129 -13.79 -2.98 7.56
C ILE A 129 -13.71 -4.48 7.28
N ARG A 130 -14.34 -4.97 6.21
CA ARG A 130 -14.27 -6.39 5.81
C ARG A 130 -12.82 -6.81 5.50
N ASP A 131 -12.06 -5.96 4.80
CA ASP A 131 -10.68 -6.24 4.46
C ASP A 131 -9.79 -6.31 5.71
N TYR A 132 -9.93 -5.40 6.68
CA TYR A 132 -9.21 -5.48 7.94
C TYR A 132 -9.58 -6.74 8.74
N ARG A 133 -10.86 -7.14 8.77
CA ARG A 133 -11.28 -8.41 9.41
C ARG A 133 -10.62 -9.61 8.76
N ARG A 134 -10.64 -9.67 7.42
CA ARG A 134 -10.01 -10.77 6.65
C ARG A 134 -8.51 -10.84 6.91
N LEU A 135 -7.84 -9.70 7.08
CA LEU A 135 -6.43 -9.61 7.44
C LEU A 135 -6.17 -10.00 8.91
N GLY A 136 -7.20 -10.24 9.73
CA GLY A 136 -7.08 -10.71 11.12
C GLY A 136 -6.96 -9.60 12.16
N TYR A 137 -7.28 -8.33 11.82
CA TYR A 137 -7.32 -7.25 12.79
C TYR A 137 -8.51 -7.40 13.76
N SER A 138 -8.29 -7.11 15.04
CA SER A 138 -9.37 -7.13 16.03
C SER A 138 -10.36 -6.00 15.82
N GLU A 139 -11.64 -6.20 16.19
CA GLU A 139 -12.68 -5.16 16.10
C GLU A 139 -12.29 -3.88 16.85
N ALA A 140 -11.64 -3.99 18.01
CA ALA A 140 -11.16 -2.84 18.77
C ALA A 140 -10.12 -2.03 17.97
N TRP A 141 -9.20 -2.71 17.30
CA TRP A 141 -8.20 -2.07 16.44
C TRP A 141 -8.85 -1.42 15.21
N ILE A 142 -9.77 -2.12 14.55
CA ILE A 142 -10.50 -1.62 13.37
C ILE A 142 -11.24 -0.33 13.71
N ASN A 143 -12.01 -0.34 14.81
CA ASN A 143 -12.73 0.84 15.28
C ASN A 143 -11.79 2.02 15.58
N GLN A 144 -10.65 1.75 16.20
CA GLN A 144 -9.64 2.78 16.45
C GLN A 144 -9.04 3.32 15.13
N ARG A 145 -8.76 2.43 14.18
CA ARG A 145 -8.21 2.82 12.88
C ARG A 145 -9.15 3.71 12.08
N ILE A 146 -10.43 3.38 12.03
CA ILE A 146 -11.45 4.21 11.36
C ILE A 146 -11.51 5.62 11.98
N LYS A 147 -11.52 5.73 13.32
CA LYS A 147 -11.46 7.03 13.99
C LYS A 147 -10.22 7.85 13.64
N THR A 148 -9.05 7.21 13.55
CA THR A 148 -7.81 7.90 13.18
C THR A 148 -7.79 8.35 11.71
N ILE A 149 -8.53 7.69 10.82
CA ILE A 149 -8.73 8.16 9.44
C ILE A 149 -9.50 9.48 9.43
N GLU A 150 -10.58 9.59 10.21
CA GLU A 150 -11.36 10.81 10.34
C GLU A 150 -10.52 11.97 10.92
N ILE A 151 -9.81 11.72 12.02
CA ILE A 151 -8.89 12.70 12.64
C ILE A 151 -7.87 13.20 11.62
N ARG A 152 -7.26 12.30 10.86
CA ARG A 152 -6.30 12.64 9.81
C ARG A 152 -6.90 13.49 8.71
N LYS A 153 -8.13 13.18 8.30
CA LYS A 153 -8.85 13.99 7.31
C LYS A 153 -9.07 15.41 7.84
N GLY A 154 -9.53 15.57 9.08
CA GLY A 154 -9.70 16.88 9.71
C GLY A 154 -8.40 17.70 9.70
N LEU A 155 -7.26 17.08 10.02
CA LEU A 155 -5.97 17.77 9.98
C LEU A 155 -5.56 18.18 8.56
N THR A 156 -5.76 17.32 7.57
CA THR A 156 -5.44 17.67 6.17
C THR A 156 -6.33 18.78 5.63
N ASP A 157 -7.60 18.84 6.05
CA ASP A 157 -8.50 19.92 5.69
C ASP A 157 -8.03 21.25 6.31
N GLU A 158 -7.52 21.24 7.55
CA GLU A 158 -6.92 22.43 8.19
C GLU A 158 -5.65 22.90 7.45
N TRP A 159 -4.77 21.99 7.06
CA TRP A 159 -3.59 22.33 6.26
C TRP A 159 -3.97 22.94 4.91
N LYS A 160 -4.97 22.37 4.24
CA LYS A 160 -5.51 22.95 3.01
C LYS A 160 -6.05 24.36 3.23
N ARG A 161 -6.81 24.59 4.32
CA ARG A 161 -7.29 25.92 4.74
C ARG A 161 -6.13 26.87 5.04
N GLY A 162 -5.04 26.37 5.61
CA GLY A 162 -3.79 27.09 5.88
C GLY A 162 -2.97 27.42 4.63
N GLY A 163 -3.38 26.96 3.45
CA GLY A 163 -2.76 27.27 2.16
C GLY A 163 -1.79 26.23 1.62
N MET A 164 -1.76 25.02 2.19
CA MET A 164 -0.98 23.89 1.62
C MET A 164 -1.60 23.42 0.32
N LYS A 165 -0.78 23.24 -0.72
CA LYS A 165 -1.23 22.85 -2.07
C LYS A 165 -0.47 21.66 -2.63
N GLU A 166 0.79 21.53 -2.26
CA GLU A 166 1.68 20.51 -2.79
C GLU A 166 1.63 19.24 -1.92
N ASP A 167 1.62 18.09 -2.54
CA ASP A 167 1.66 16.80 -1.82
C ASP A 167 2.91 16.71 -0.92
N SER A 168 4.02 17.33 -1.34
CA SER A 168 5.24 17.45 -0.55
C SER A 168 5.04 18.18 0.76
N ASP A 169 4.21 19.25 0.81
CA ASP A 169 3.93 20.00 2.04
C ASP A 169 3.25 19.08 3.07
N TYR A 170 2.24 18.30 2.62
CA TYR A 170 1.53 17.36 3.49
C TYR A 170 2.45 16.26 4.01
N ALA A 171 3.37 15.76 3.17
CA ALA A 171 4.35 14.75 3.56
C ALA A 171 5.30 15.29 4.64
N ILE A 172 5.85 16.50 4.43
CA ILE A 172 6.78 17.12 5.38
C ILE A 172 6.07 17.45 6.71
N LEU A 173 4.86 18.02 6.69
CA LEU A 173 4.09 18.29 7.90
C LEU A 173 3.75 17.00 8.66
N THR A 174 3.47 15.90 7.94
CA THR A 174 3.27 14.59 8.53
C THR A 174 4.53 14.09 9.23
N ASP A 175 5.68 14.24 8.60
CA ASP A 175 6.98 13.85 9.18
C ASP A 175 7.31 14.69 10.41
N ILE A 176 6.99 16.00 10.42
CA ILE A 176 7.16 16.86 11.59
C ILE A 176 6.33 16.32 12.78
N ILE A 177 5.05 16.00 12.57
CA ILE A 177 4.21 15.41 13.62
C ILE A 177 4.79 14.06 14.07
N SER A 178 5.10 13.17 13.12
CA SER A 178 5.63 11.84 13.42
C SER A 178 6.90 11.94 14.26
N LYS A 179 7.86 12.76 13.85
CA LYS A 179 9.11 12.97 14.55
C LYS A 179 8.91 13.61 15.92
N ALA A 180 7.97 14.55 16.05
CA ALA A 180 7.70 15.24 17.30
C ALA A 180 7.14 14.28 18.37
N TRP A 181 6.24 13.35 18.03
CA TRP A 181 5.68 12.45 19.04
C TRP A 181 6.46 11.13 19.19
N SER A 182 6.99 10.57 18.10
CA SER A 182 7.64 9.25 18.11
C SER A 182 9.16 9.32 18.16
N GLY A 183 9.76 10.46 17.83
CA GLY A 183 11.20 10.60 17.63
C GLY A 183 11.68 10.18 16.25
N MET A 184 10.79 9.70 15.37
CA MET A 184 11.11 9.17 14.04
C MET A 184 10.25 9.83 12.96
N THR A 185 10.85 10.10 11.80
CA THR A 185 10.10 10.39 10.57
C THR A 185 9.26 9.18 10.16
N THR A 186 8.29 9.37 9.28
CA THR A 186 7.47 8.27 8.74
C THR A 186 8.33 7.17 8.10
N ARG A 187 9.39 7.57 7.39
CA ARG A 187 10.32 6.63 6.75
C ARG A 187 11.13 5.82 7.78
N GLU A 188 11.70 6.48 8.78
CA GLU A 188 12.44 5.83 9.86
C GLU A 188 11.56 4.88 10.65
N TYR A 189 10.30 5.26 10.90
CA TYR A 189 9.36 4.43 11.62
C TYR A 189 8.94 3.19 10.79
N LYS A 190 8.71 3.34 9.48
CA LYS A 190 8.53 2.20 8.58
C LYS A 190 9.72 1.24 8.64
N GLN A 191 10.95 1.75 8.59
CA GLN A 191 12.16 0.93 8.71
C GLN A 191 12.25 0.22 10.06
N HIS A 192 11.93 0.91 11.15
CA HIS A 192 11.89 0.33 12.50
C HIS A 192 10.91 -0.84 12.61
N LYS A 193 9.78 -0.77 11.91
CA LYS A 193 8.78 -1.85 11.83
C LYS A 193 9.07 -2.89 10.74
N GLY A 194 10.17 -2.76 9.98
CA GLY A 194 10.50 -3.63 8.86
C GLY A 194 9.51 -3.57 7.71
N LEU A 195 8.88 -2.40 7.49
CA LEU A 195 7.92 -2.16 6.41
C LEU A 195 8.63 -1.61 5.16
N ARG A 196 8.11 -1.96 3.99
CA ARG A 196 8.56 -1.44 2.69
C ARG A 196 7.50 -0.50 2.11
N LYS A 197 6.45 -1.09 1.51
CA LYS A 197 5.33 -0.38 0.87
C LYS A 197 4.13 -0.17 1.80
N GLU A 198 4.01 -1.02 2.79
CA GLU A 198 2.85 -1.09 3.67
C GLU A 198 2.56 0.26 4.33
N ASN A 199 1.29 0.52 4.61
CA ASN A 199 0.90 1.72 5.34
C ASN A 199 1.40 1.64 6.78
N LEU A 200 2.13 2.66 7.25
CA LEU A 200 2.67 2.70 8.60
C LEU A 200 1.57 2.58 9.66
N ARG A 201 0.46 3.31 9.50
CA ARG A 201 -0.63 3.32 10.49
C ARG A 201 -1.34 1.97 10.58
N ASP A 202 -1.43 1.22 9.49
CA ASP A 202 -2.01 -0.12 9.48
C ASP A 202 -1.13 -1.14 10.22
N ASN A 203 0.13 -0.77 10.48
CA ASN A 203 1.09 -1.59 11.22
C ASN A 203 1.39 -1.06 12.63
N MET A 204 0.71 0.00 13.07
CA MET A 204 0.80 0.52 14.43
C MET A 204 -0.04 -0.31 15.40
N THR A 205 0.48 -0.55 16.60
CA THR A 205 -0.29 -1.11 17.72
C THR A 205 -1.40 -0.14 18.11
N ASN A 206 -2.38 -0.59 18.92
CA ASN A 206 -3.44 0.30 19.42
C ASN A 206 -2.91 1.54 20.13
N VAL A 207 -1.88 1.38 20.98
CA VAL A 207 -1.28 2.50 21.72
C VAL A 207 -0.59 3.49 20.77
N GLU A 208 0.16 2.99 19.80
CA GLU A 208 0.80 3.83 18.79
C GLU A 208 -0.23 4.59 17.94
N LEU A 209 -1.36 3.94 17.56
CA LEU A 209 -2.46 4.58 16.85
C LEU A 209 -3.12 5.68 17.68
N MET A 210 -3.33 5.44 18.98
CA MET A 210 -3.91 6.42 19.88
C MET A 210 -3.01 7.64 20.05
N LEU A 211 -1.70 7.44 20.25
CA LEU A 211 -0.73 8.53 20.37
C LEU A 211 -0.60 9.32 19.04
N ASN A 212 -0.55 8.64 17.91
CA ASN A 212 -0.55 9.31 16.61
C ASN A 212 -1.84 10.11 16.39
N GLY A 213 -3.00 9.53 16.74
CA GLY A 213 -4.29 10.22 16.68
C GLY A 213 -4.35 11.44 17.60
N LEU A 214 -3.79 11.35 18.81
CA LEU A 214 -3.69 12.48 19.76
C LEU A 214 -2.84 13.62 19.18
N ALA A 215 -1.69 13.30 18.56
CA ALA A 215 -0.83 14.29 17.91
C ALA A 215 -1.55 15.03 16.78
N GLU A 216 -2.26 14.27 15.92
CA GLU A 216 -3.03 14.83 14.80
C GLU A 216 -4.24 15.66 15.27
N ALA A 217 -4.97 15.19 16.28
CA ALA A 217 -6.09 15.92 16.88
C ALA A 217 -5.64 17.21 17.55
N ALA A 218 -4.55 17.17 18.33
CA ALA A 218 -3.97 18.37 18.96
C ALA A 218 -3.53 19.39 17.92
N ALA A 219 -2.87 18.96 16.84
CA ALA A 219 -2.50 19.85 15.74
C ALA A 219 -3.72 20.48 15.06
N THR A 220 -4.81 19.71 14.87
CA THR A 220 -6.08 20.19 14.32
C THR A 220 -6.69 21.29 15.20
N GLU A 221 -6.82 21.05 16.51
CA GLU A 221 -7.36 22.01 17.46
C GLU A 221 -6.55 23.31 17.52
N LEU A 222 -5.22 23.18 17.53
CA LEU A 222 -4.32 24.35 17.48
C LEU A 222 -4.50 25.12 16.17
N SER A 223 -4.60 24.42 15.02
CA SER A 223 -4.82 25.04 13.71
C SER A 223 -6.15 25.81 13.65
N GLN A 224 -7.21 25.25 14.21
CA GLN A 224 -8.52 25.91 14.26
C GLN A 224 -8.50 27.20 15.08
N ARG A 225 -7.80 27.20 16.20
CA ARG A 225 -7.71 28.37 17.08
C ARG A 225 -6.79 29.46 16.58
N GLU A 226 -5.63 29.09 16.02
CA GLU A 226 -4.58 30.03 15.65
C GLU A 226 -4.66 30.45 14.18
N ASN A 227 -5.37 29.68 13.33
CA ASN A 227 -5.55 29.95 11.90
C ASN A 227 -4.23 30.15 11.12
N PRO A 228 -3.25 29.24 11.25
CA PRO A 228 -1.93 29.37 10.67
C PRO A 228 -1.98 29.54 9.15
N LYS A 229 -1.10 30.37 8.59
CA LYS A 229 -1.01 30.64 7.17
C LYS A 229 0.37 30.27 6.62
N GLY A 230 0.36 29.60 5.49
CA GLY A 230 1.58 29.15 4.84
C GLY A 230 2.29 28.03 5.60
N PHE A 231 3.37 27.53 5.00
CA PHE A 231 4.07 26.34 5.49
C PHE A 231 4.68 26.51 6.89
N THR A 232 5.37 27.63 7.14
CA THR A 232 6.13 27.85 8.38
C THR A 232 5.22 27.83 9.63
N GLU A 233 4.08 28.51 9.61
CA GLU A 233 3.16 28.53 10.74
C GLU A 233 2.50 27.16 10.94
N ASN A 234 2.10 26.48 9.85
CA ASN A 234 1.55 25.14 9.93
C ASN A 234 2.59 24.12 10.47
N ALA A 235 3.88 24.26 10.12
CA ALA A 235 4.94 23.43 10.65
C ALA A 235 5.14 23.61 12.16
N GLN A 236 5.04 24.84 12.66
CA GLN A 236 5.11 25.14 14.10
C GLN A 236 3.92 24.53 14.86
N VAL A 237 2.72 24.63 14.31
CA VAL A 237 1.52 24.00 14.88
C VAL A 237 1.63 22.47 14.87
N ALA A 238 2.09 21.89 13.76
CA ALA A 238 2.34 20.46 13.63
C ALA A 238 3.35 19.94 14.68
N GLN A 239 4.46 20.67 14.88
CA GLN A 239 5.46 20.35 15.90
C GLN A 239 4.84 20.35 17.32
N ARG A 240 4.03 21.36 17.64
CA ARG A 240 3.38 21.50 18.95
C ARG A 240 2.31 20.42 19.17
N GLY A 241 1.50 20.11 18.15
CA GLY A 241 0.55 19.02 18.20
C GLY A 241 1.23 17.66 18.47
N GLY A 242 2.34 17.40 17.76
CA GLY A 242 3.16 16.21 18.00
C GLY A 242 3.75 16.18 19.42
N HIS A 243 4.17 17.33 19.97
CA HIS A 243 4.72 17.42 21.33
C HIS A 243 3.69 17.09 22.42
N VAL A 244 2.41 17.40 22.22
CA VAL A 244 1.34 16.97 23.15
C VAL A 244 1.32 15.45 23.30
N ALA A 245 1.41 14.72 22.19
CA ALA A 245 1.43 13.26 22.23
C ALA A 245 2.77 12.72 22.75
N HIS A 246 3.88 13.43 22.51
CA HIS A 246 5.18 13.09 23.10
C HIS A 246 5.14 13.06 24.63
N VAL A 247 4.62 14.11 25.26
CA VAL A 247 4.50 14.19 26.71
C VAL A 247 3.61 13.05 27.24
N ALA A 248 2.48 12.78 26.57
CA ALA A 248 1.62 11.67 26.92
C ALA A 248 2.32 10.31 26.80
N ARG A 249 3.13 10.14 25.75
CA ARG A 249 3.96 8.94 25.56
C ARG A 249 4.98 8.77 26.68
N GLU A 250 5.74 9.81 26.99
CA GLU A 250 6.77 9.74 28.04
C GLU A 250 6.17 9.36 29.40
N GLN A 251 5.04 9.95 29.75
CA GLN A 251 4.35 9.59 30.98
C GLN A 251 3.89 8.13 30.97
N LEU A 252 3.34 7.65 29.85
CA LEU A 252 2.92 6.25 29.73
C LEU A 252 4.12 5.29 29.80
N GLU A 253 5.23 5.60 29.11
CA GLU A 253 6.45 4.80 29.13
C GLU A 253 7.07 4.74 30.53
N HIS A 254 6.99 5.83 31.30
CA HIS A 254 7.40 5.87 32.71
C HIS A 254 6.57 4.91 33.57
N GLU A 255 5.22 4.92 33.44
CA GLU A 255 4.33 4.02 34.20
C GLU A 255 4.51 2.55 33.80
N LEU A 256 4.80 2.28 32.52
CA LEU A 256 4.98 0.92 32.01
C LEU A 256 6.40 0.37 32.25
N GLY A 257 7.37 1.22 32.57
CA GLY A 257 8.77 0.84 32.68
C GLY A 257 9.41 0.41 31.36
N GLY A 258 8.88 0.85 30.21
CA GLY A 258 9.38 0.48 28.90
C GLY A 258 8.77 1.28 27.75
N THR A 259 9.39 1.20 26.56
CA THR A 259 8.91 1.95 25.39
C THR A 259 7.62 1.37 24.80
N VAL A 260 6.70 2.25 24.40
CA VAL A 260 5.48 1.89 23.66
C VAL A 260 5.72 1.86 22.13
N ILE A 261 6.79 2.51 21.68
CA ILE A 261 7.22 2.44 20.29
C ILE A 261 7.97 1.13 20.08
N SER A 262 7.41 0.26 19.24
CA SER A 262 7.95 -1.08 19.05
C SER A 262 8.10 -1.46 17.59
N SER A 263 8.99 -2.41 17.31
CA SER A 263 9.09 -3.05 16.00
C SER A 263 7.93 -4.02 15.71
N LYS A 264 7.08 -4.31 16.71
CA LYS A 264 5.91 -5.17 16.52
C LYS A 264 4.92 -4.52 15.56
N ARG A 265 4.40 -5.31 14.64
CA ARG A 265 3.29 -4.93 13.77
C ARG A 265 1.96 -5.20 14.48
N ALA A 266 0.90 -4.51 14.09
CA ALA A 266 -0.46 -4.74 14.60
C ALA A 266 -0.93 -6.18 14.33
N ILE A 267 -0.47 -6.75 13.21
CA ILE A 267 -0.60 -8.16 12.86
C ILE A 267 0.76 -8.67 12.43
N ASN A 268 1.13 -9.88 12.88
CA ASN A 268 2.22 -10.61 12.29
C ASN A 268 1.70 -11.26 11.00
N PHE A 269 2.00 -10.66 9.86
CA PHE A 269 1.82 -11.33 8.57
C PHE A 269 2.82 -12.48 8.51
N THR A 270 2.39 -13.67 8.87
CA THR A 270 3.21 -14.91 8.76
C THR A 270 3.23 -15.44 7.32
N SER A 271 2.38 -14.89 6.44
CA SER A 271 2.35 -15.15 5.00
C SER A 271 1.73 -13.95 4.29
N PRO A 272 2.10 -13.62 3.04
CA PRO A 272 1.25 -12.78 2.21
C PRO A 272 -0.13 -13.43 2.16
N PRO A 273 -1.23 -12.66 2.01
CA PRO A 273 -2.55 -13.25 1.90
C PRO A 273 -2.50 -14.29 0.78
N ASP A 274 -2.57 -15.56 1.19
CA ASP A 274 -2.69 -16.70 0.29
C ASP A 274 -4.03 -16.54 -0.41
N GLU A 275 -4.05 -16.08 -1.64
CA GLU A 275 -5.21 -15.92 -2.50
C GLU A 275 -5.84 -14.52 -2.52
N LEU A 276 -5.69 -13.90 -3.68
CA LEU A 276 -6.74 -13.00 -4.16
C LEU A 276 -8.04 -13.85 -4.22
N PRO A 277 -9.16 -13.39 -3.63
CA PRO A 277 -10.38 -14.18 -3.61
C PRO A 277 -10.95 -14.26 -5.02
N LEU A 278 -10.60 -15.31 -5.74
CA LEU A 278 -11.23 -15.65 -7.01
C LEU A 278 -12.52 -16.48 -6.84
N ASN A 279 -12.89 -16.81 -5.60
CA ASN A 279 -14.05 -17.66 -5.32
C ASN A 279 -14.72 -17.29 -3.98
N ASP A 280 -15.52 -16.24 -3.95
CA ASP A 280 -16.68 -16.16 -3.07
C ASP A 280 -17.93 -15.79 -3.90
N ALA A 281 -18.13 -16.54 -4.98
CA ALA A 281 -19.39 -16.62 -5.69
C ALA A 281 -19.99 -18.02 -5.44
N GLU A 282 -20.33 -18.33 -4.17
CA GLU A 282 -21.25 -19.39 -3.79
C GLU A 282 -21.83 -19.07 -2.40
N GLU A 283 -23.03 -18.55 -2.40
CA GLU A 283 -24.31 -18.82 -1.74
C GLU A 283 -25.16 -17.56 -1.62
#